data_54da5f968c2641f546291dfd2821c819
#
_entry.id   54da5f968c2641f546291dfd2821c819
#
_cell.length_a   1.000
_cell.length_b   1.000
_cell.length_c   1.000
_cell.angle_alpha   90.00
_cell.angle_beta   90.00
_cell.angle_gamma   90.00
#
_symmetry.space_group_name_H-M   'P 1'
#
loop_
_entity.id
_entity.type
_entity.pdbx_description
1 polymer ?
#
loop_
_entity_poly.entity_id
_entity_poly.type
_entity_poly.pdbx_seq_one_letter_code
_entity_poly.pdbx_strand_id
1 'polypeptide(L)'
;MKLFTYIERINLMHKLITQRRTGTPEELARRLSISVSRLYTILDELKLMGAPIVYSRQRLTYYYSEPFDINISVEFRALGGGQVRNISGGQRLFSDSLFTAFFV
;
A
#
# COMPACT_ATOMS: atom_id res chain seq x y z
N MET A 1 14.64 -1.95 6.17
CA MET A 1 13.80 -1.10 7.04
C MET A 1 12.34 -1.39 6.80
N LYS A 2 11.61 -1.64 7.88
CA LYS A 2 10.23 -2.13 7.76
C LYS A 2 9.29 -1.15 7.07
N LEU A 3 9.48 0.15 7.30
CA LEU A 3 8.63 1.17 6.72
C LEU A 3 8.64 1.13 5.19
N PHE A 4 9.81 1.25 4.60
CA PHE A 4 9.90 1.30 3.14
C PHE A 4 9.49 -0.03 2.52
N THR A 5 9.78 -1.13 3.19
CA THR A 5 9.33 -2.45 2.75
C THR A 5 7.81 -2.52 2.70
N TYR A 6 7.15 -1.95 3.71
CA TYR A 6 5.70 -1.94 3.77
C TYR A 6 5.11 -1.10 2.63
N ILE A 7 5.68 0.07 2.40
CA ILE A 7 5.25 0.94 1.30
C ILE A 7 5.43 0.24 -0.05
N GLU A 8 6.57 -0.41 -0.25
CA GLU A 8 6.82 -1.16 -1.47
C GLU A 8 5.80 -2.28 -1.68
N ARG A 9 5.42 -2.97 -0.61
CA ARG A 9 4.40 -4.01 -0.70
C ARG A 9 3.05 -3.46 -1.11
N ILE A 10 2.65 -2.32 -0.53
CA ILE A 10 1.37 -1.70 -0.88
C ILE A 10 1.40 -1.23 -2.33
N ASN A 11 2.50 -0.64 -2.76
CA ASN A 11 2.64 -0.19 -4.15
C ASN A 11 2.61 -1.36 -5.12
N LEU A 12 3.28 -2.45 -4.79
CA LEU A 12 3.26 -3.65 -5.62
C LEU A 12 1.86 -4.26 -5.66
N MET A 13 1.19 -4.33 -4.51
CA MET A 13 -0.18 -4.81 -4.44
C MET A 13 -1.10 -3.97 -5.32
N HIS A 14 -1.00 -2.64 -5.21
CA HIS A 14 -1.81 -1.74 -6.02
C HIS A 14 -1.57 -1.97 -7.51
N LYS A 15 -0.32 -2.09 -7.90
CA LYS A 15 0.03 -2.34 -9.30
C LYS A 15 -0.58 -3.65 -9.79
N LEU A 16 -0.45 -4.71 -9.02
CA LEU A 16 -0.99 -6.02 -9.40
C LEU A 16 -2.51 -6.00 -9.47
N ILE A 17 -3.17 -5.32 -8.54
CA ILE A 17 -4.63 -5.20 -8.56
C ILE A 17 -5.07 -4.42 -9.79
N THR A 18 -4.40 -3.31 -10.08
CA THR A 18 -4.72 -2.49 -11.25
C THR A 18 -4.57 -3.28 -12.54
N GLN A 19 -3.53 -4.10 -12.63
CA GLN A 19 -3.26 -4.92 -13.81
C GLN A 19 -4.07 -6.22 -13.84
N ARG A 20 -4.80 -6.51 -12.76
CA ARG A 20 -5.56 -7.76 -12.61
C ARG A 20 -4.66 -8.99 -12.72
N ARG A 21 -3.53 -8.94 -12.04
CA ARG A 21 -2.51 -10.00 -12.07
C ARG A 21 -2.11 -10.46 -10.67
N THR A 22 -3.03 -10.37 -9.71
CA THR A 22 -2.69 -10.76 -8.35
C THR A 22 -2.61 -12.26 -8.16
N GLY A 23 -3.40 -13.01 -8.92
CA GLY A 23 -3.59 -14.43 -8.66
C GLY A 23 -4.51 -14.65 -7.45
N THR A 24 -4.49 -15.86 -6.93
CA THR A 24 -5.27 -16.21 -5.73
C THR A 24 -4.72 -15.49 -4.51
N PRO A 25 -5.48 -15.42 -3.40
CA PRO A 25 -4.96 -14.82 -2.18
C PRO A 25 -3.62 -15.41 -1.74
N GLU A 26 -3.46 -16.72 -1.87
CA GLU A 26 -2.21 -17.38 -1.51
C GLU A 26 -1.06 -16.95 -2.41
N GLU A 27 -1.31 -16.82 -3.70
CA GLU A 27 -0.30 -16.35 -4.64
C GLU A 27 0.09 -14.91 -4.38
N LEU A 28 -0.90 -14.06 -4.13
CA LEU A 28 -0.62 -12.66 -3.83
C LEU A 28 0.20 -12.52 -2.54
N ALA A 29 -0.20 -13.23 -1.49
CA ALA A 29 0.54 -13.20 -0.24
C ALA A 29 1.99 -13.63 -0.45
N ARG A 30 2.21 -14.67 -1.25
CA ARG A 30 3.55 -15.14 -1.57
C ARG A 30 4.37 -14.07 -2.30
N ARG A 31 3.76 -13.41 -3.28
CA ARG A 31 4.44 -12.34 -4.03
C ARG A 31 4.81 -11.17 -3.15
N LEU A 32 4.00 -10.91 -2.13
CA LEU A 32 4.27 -9.83 -1.18
C LEU A 32 5.13 -10.26 -0.01
N SER A 33 5.48 -11.54 0.06
CA SER A 33 6.26 -12.13 1.15
C SER A 33 5.60 -11.93 2.52
N ILE A 34 4.30 -12.16 2.57
CA ILE A 34 3.52 -12.07 3.80
C ILE A 34 2.61 -13.29 3.92
N SER A 35 2.03 -13.48 5.11
CA SER A 35 1.04 -14.54 5.30
C SER A 35 -0.29 -14.15 4.68
N VAL A 36 -1.12 -15.14 4.40
CA VAL A 36 -2.47 -14.90 3.90
C VAL A 36 -3.29 -14.10 4.91
N SER A 37 -3.10 -14.41 6.18
CA SER A 37 -3.75 -13.68 7.27
C SER A 37 -3.41 -12.20 7.23
N ARG A 38 -2.13 -11.90 7.07
CA ARG A 38 -1.65 -10.53 6.96
C ARG A 38 -2.21 -9.85 5.72
N LEU A 39 -2.28 -10.57 4.62
CA LEU A 39 -2.86 -10.05 3.38
C LEU A 39 -4.30 -9.60 3.60
N TYR A 40 -5.11 -10.42 4.25
CA TYR A 40 -6.51 -10.06 4.50
C TYR A 40 -6.62 -8.82 5.39
N THR A 41 -5.75 -8.71 6.38
CA THR A 41 -5.72 -7.52 7.23
C THR A 41 -5.45 -6.27 6.42
N ILE A 42 -4.45 -6.32 5.54
CA ILE A 42 -4.09 -5.18 4.70
C ILE A 42 -5.22 -4.83 3.73
N LEU A 43 -5.81 -5.84 3.11
CA LEU A 43 -6.94 -5.62 2.20
C LEU A 43 -8.12 -4.97 2.91
N ASP A 44 -8.43 -5.42 4.12
CA ASP A 44 -9.53 -4.85 4.89
C ASP A 44 -9.25 -3.39 5.25
N GLU A 45 -8.02 -3.08 5.63
CA GLU A 45 -7.64 -1.70 5.92
C GLU A 45 -7.76 -0.80 4.69
N LEU A 46 -7.32 -1.28 3.54
CA LEU A 46 -7.46 -0.51 2.29
C LEU A 46 -8.92 -0.30 1.93
N LYS A 47 -9.76 -1.30 2.13
CA LYS A 47 -11.19 -1.16 1.87
C LYS A 47 -11.82 -0.13 2.81
N LEU A 48 -11.40 -0.10 4.06
CA LEU A 48 -11.87 0.90 5.02
C LEU A 48 -11.46 2.31 4.61
N MET A 49 -10.37 2.44 3.90
CA MET A 49 -9.92 3.72 3.35
C MET A 49 -10.61 4.10 2.04
N GLY A 50 -11.50 3.27 1.56
CA GLY A 50 -12.26 3.55 0.35
C GLY A 50 -11.81 2.81 -0.90
N ALA A 51 -10.85 1.92 -0.80
CA ALA A 51 -10.39 1.16 -1.95
C ALA A 51 -11.46 0.16 -2.40
N PRO A 52 -11.95 0.26 -3.65
CA PRO A 52 -13.01 -0.63 -4.14
C PRO A 52 -12.45 -1.95 -4.64
N ILE A 53 -11.83 -2.71 -3.74
CA ILE A 53 -11.18 -3.96 -4.07
C ILE A 53 -12.19 -5.10 -4.05
N VAL A 54 -12.20 -5.88 -5.11
CA VAL A 54 -13.08 -7.04 -5.27
C VAL A 54 -12.24 -8.22 -5.76
N TYR A 55 -12.61 -9.42 -5.36
CA TYR A 55 -11.95 -10.62 -5.85
C TYR A 55 -12.81 -11.34 -6.87
N SER A 56 -12.23 -11.66 -8.03
CA SER A 56 -12.90 -12.44 -9.07
C SER A 56 -12.49 -13.89 -8.97
N ARG A 57 -13.45 -14.76 -8.67
CA ARG A 57 -13.19 -16.19 -8.62
C ARG A 57 -13.00 -16.79 -10.01
N GLN A 58 -13.61 -16.16 -11.02
CA GLN A 58 -13.50 -16.65 -12.39
C GLN A 58 -12.12 -16.39 -12.98
N ARG A 59 -11.56 -15.22 -12.70
CA ARG A 59 -10.26 -14.80 -13.22
C ARG A 59 -9.14 -15.01 -12.22
N LEU A 60 -9.46 -15.42 -11.00
CA LEU A 60 -8.49 -15.65 -9.93
C LEU A 60 -7.60 -14.44 -9.70
N THR A 61 -8.22 -13.28 -9.56
CA THR A 61 -7.49 -12.05 -9.31
C THR A 61 -8.33 -11.05 -8.52
N TYR A 62 -7.65 -10.23 -7.74
CA TYR A 62 -8.27 -9.02 -7.20
C TYR A 62 -8.28 -7.94 -8.26
N TYR A 63 -9.24 -7.07 -8.20
CA TYR A 63 -9.33 -5.93 -9.12
C TYR A 63 -10.10 -4.79 -8.43
N TYR A 64 -9.96 -3.59 -8.97
CA TYR A 64 -10.77 -2.45 -8.51
C TYR A 64 -12.07 -2.41 -9.31
N SER A 65 -13.20 -2.33 -8.59
CA SER A 65 -14.51 -2.29 -9.24
C SER A 65 -14.75 -0.96 -9.93
N GLU A 66 -14.00 0.06 -9.59
CA GLU A 66 -14.03 1.37 -10.24
C GLU A 66 -12.63 1.97 -10.20
N PRO A 67 -12.33 2.99 -11.03
CA PRO A 67 -11.00 3.57 -11.06
C PRO A 67 -10.56 4.05 -9.68
N PHE A 68 -9.35 3.66 -9.27
CA PHE A 68 -8.82 3.98 -7.97
C PHE A 68 -7.30 4.07 -8.05
N ASP A 69 -6.74 5.04 -7.34
CA ASP A 69 -5.30 5.21 -7.28
C ASP A 69 -4.83 5.37 -5.84
N ILE A 70 -3.63 4.89 -5.57
CA ILE A 70 -2.99 5.03 -4.28
C ILE A 70 -1.71 5.82 -4.50
N ASN A 71 -1.59 6.92 -3.78
CA ASN A 71 -0.38 7.74 -3.84
C ASN A 71 0.18 7.86 -2.43
N ILE A 72 1.37 7.30 -2.23
CA ILE A 72 2.04 7.31 -0.94
C ILE A 72 3.28 8.18 -1.06
N SER A 73 3.36 9.23 -0.24
CA SER A 73 4.52 10.09 -0.17
C SER A 73 4.98 10.23 1.28
N VAL A 74 6.28 10.40 1.45
CA VAL A 74 6.90 10.48 2.76
C VAL A 74 7.76 11.73 2.81
N GLU A 75 7.58 12.57 3.84
CA GLU A 75 8.28 13.84 3.95
C GLU A 75 8.86 14.03 5.34
N PHE A 76 10.14 14.32 5.41
CA PHE A 76 10.78 14.70 6.66
C PHE A 76 10.93 16.22 6.70
N ARG A 77 10.57 16.81 7.83
CA ARG A 77 10.64 18.24 8.01
C ARG A 77 11.21 18.56 9.39
N ALA A 78 12.22 19.41 9.42
CA ALA A 78 12.77 19.88 10.66
C ALA A 78 11.82 20.93 11.25
N LEU A 79 11.48 20.76 12.53
CA LEU A 79 10.64 21.71 13.25
C LEU A 79 11.54 22.75 13.92
N GLY A 80 11.08 23.98 13.97
CA GLY A 80 11.77 25.07 14.64
C GLY A 80 12.87 25.74 13.85
N GLY A 81 13.52 25.05 12.95
CA GLY A 81 14.57 25.60 12.10
C GLY A 81 14.09 25.99 10.72
N GLY A 82 12.93 25.54 10.36
CA GLY A 82 12.35 25.88 9.08
C GLY A 82 13.00 25.26 7.87
N GLN A 83 14.00 24.42 8.05
CA GLN A 83 14.64 23.77 6.92
C GLN A 83 13.94 22.49 6.54
N VAL A 84 13.54 22.43 5.30
CA VAL A 84 12.96 21.23 4.73
C VAL A 84 14.06 20.47 4.02
N ARG A 85 14.21 19.19 4.34
CA ARG A 85 15.12 18.33 3.63
C ARG A 85 14.35 17.39 2.75
N ASN A 86 14.64 17.42 1.48
CA ASN A 86 14.18 16.40 0.58
C ASN A 86 15.02 15.16 0.77
N ILE A 87 14.40 14.07 1.10
CA ILE A 87 15.11 12.83 1.27
C ILE A 87 15.04 12.08 -0.04
N SER A 88 16.15 12.12 -0.73
CA SER A 88 16.42 11.42 -1.95
C SER A 88 15.29 11.43 -2.96
N GLY A 89 15.59 11.94 -4.13
CA GLY A 89 14.83 11.71 -5.34
C GLY A 89 13.34 11.94 -5.25
N GLY A 90 12.90 12.89 -4.45
CA GLY A 90 11.49 13.21 -4.39
C GLY A 90 10.68 12.40 -3.39
N GLN A 91 11.32 11.66 -2.53
CA GLN A 91 10.61 11.00 -1.47
C GLN A 91 10.08 12.01 -0.47
N ARG A 92 8.82 11.86 -0.13
CA ARG A 92 8.16 12.74 0.82
C ARG A 92 7.48 11.91 1.88
N LEU A 93 7.55 12.39 3.08
CA LEU A 93 6.99 11.69 4.22
C LEU A 93 5.56 12.10 4.45
N PHE A 94 4.71 11.14 4.77
CA PHE A 94 3.38 11.42 5.24
C PHE A 94 3.40 12.16 6.56
N SER A 95 2.28 12.76 6.89
CA SER A 95 2.06 13.21 8.26
C SER A 95 2.07 11.98 9.17
N ASP A 96 2.43 12.18 10.44
CA ASP A 96 2.53 11.10 11.41
C ASP A 96 1.23 10.31 11.54
N SER A 97 0.10 10.96 11.42
CA SER A 97 -1.19 10.30 11.56
C SER A 97 -1.43 9.26 10.48
N LEU A 98 -1.08 9.57 9.23
CA LEU A 98 -1.19 8.61 8.15
C LEU A 98 -0.23 7.46 8.34
N PHE A 99 0.95 7.78 8.79
CA PHE A 99 1.97 6.80 9.07
C PHE A 99 1.49 5.79 10.09
N THR A 100 0.92 6.29 11.16
CA THR A 100 0.40 5.46 12.23
C THR A 100 -0.71 4.54 11.73
N ALA A 101 -1.56 5.03 10.86
CA ALA A 101 -2.65 4.23 10.30
C ALA A 101 -2.15 3.00 9.56
N PHE A 102 -0.97 3.10 8.92
CA PHE A 102 -0.43 1.98 8.16
C PHE A 102 0.40 1.01 8.99
N PHE A 103 1.02 1.47 10.06
CA PHE A 103 2.06 0.71 10.73
C PHE A 103 1.78 0.36 12.18
N VAL A 104 0.66 0.73 12.69
CA VAL A 104 0.25 0.36 14.03
C VAL A 104 -0.46 -0.98 14.06
#